data_78943af4cc807f1b8f963006516ce9ae
#
_entry.id   78943af4cc807f1b8f963006516ce9ae
#
_cell.length_a   1.000
_cell.length_b   1.000
_cell.length_c   1.000
_cell.angle_alpha   90.00
_cell.angle_beta   90.00
_cell.angle_gamma   90.00
#
_symmetry.space_group_name_H-M   'P 1'
#
loop_
_entity.id
_entity.type
_entity.pdbx_description
1 polymer ?
#
loop_
_entity_poly.entity_id
_entity_poly.type
_entity_poly.pdbx_seq_one_letter_code
_entity_poly.pdbx_strand_id
1 'polypeptide(L)' 'MTIIINNCNGNYTKTWHNWDRNIVPQVGDILLFHFGDDNEITQQATVIARVFDGTRPDIVYLTTDYKKGEEDERD' A
#
# COMPACT_ATOMS: atom_id res chain seq x y z
N MET A 1 -12.55 4.71 -5.25
CA MET A 1 -12.43 3.83 -4.09
C MET A 1 -11.20 4.17 -3.27
N THR A 2 -11.16 3.73 -2.05
CA THR A 2 -10.03 3.95 -1.16
C THR A 2 -9.24 2.66 -1.03
N ILE A 3 -7.92 2.77 -1.16
CA ILE A 3 -7.03 1.63 -0.97
C ILE A 3 -6.19 1.89 0.28
N ILE A 4 -6.28 0.99 1.24
CA ILE A 4 -5.50 1.04 2.47
C ILE A 4 -4.41 -0.01 2.37
N ILE A 5 -3.16 0.41 2.52
CA ILE A 5 -2.01 -0.44 2.32
C ILE A 5 -1.31 -0.68 3.65
N ASN A 6 -1.10 -1.95 3.97
CA ASN A 6 -0.40 -2.37 5.18
C ASN A 6 0.78 -3.26 4.77
N ASN A 7 1.75 -3.39 5.67
CA ASN A 7 2.83 -4.34 5.41
C ASN A 7 2.45 -5.72 5.97
N CYS A 8 3.31 -6.70 5.76
CA CYS A 8 3.02 -8.08 6.16
C CYS A 8 2.98 -8.28 7.68
N ASN A 9 3.44 -7.31 8.45
CA ASN A 9 3.35 -7.35 9.91
C ASN A 9 2.07 -6.67 10.41
N GLY A 10 1.21 -6.23 9.51
CA GLY A 10 -0.03 -5.57 9.86
C GLY A 10 0.10 -4.09 10.15
N ASN A 11 1.27 -3.51 9.93
CA ASN A 11 1.48 -2.09 10.16
C ASN A 11 1.01 -1.27 8.97
N TYR A 12 0.38 -0.15 9.29
CA TYR A 12 -0.11 0.76 8.25
C TYR A 12 1.05 1.35 7.44
N THR A 13 0.88 1.42 6.13
CA THR A 13 1.87 2.03 5.25
C THR A 13 1.33 3.30 4.63
N LYS A 14 0.24 3.23 3.89
CA LYS A 14 -0.26 4.37 3.15
C LYS A 14 -1.72 4.17 2.77
N THR A 15 -2.41 5.27 2.48
CA THR A 15 -3.78 5.24 1.96
C THR A 15 -3.83 6.02 0.65
N TRP A 16 -4.45 5.44 -0.34
CA TRP A 16 -4.71 6.11 -1.61
C TRP A 16 -6.20 6.36 -1.74
N HIS A 17 -6.57 7.61 -1.94
CA HIS A 17 -7.96 8.01 -2.10
C HIS A 17 -8.30 8.16 -3.58
N ASN A 18 -9.59 8.03 -3.89
CA ASN A 18 -10.10 8.24 -5.25
C ASN A 18 -9.44 7.36 -6.31
N TRP A 19 -9.10 6.15 -5.91
CA TRP A 19 -8.51 5.19 -6.83
C TRP A 19 -9.56 4.67 -7.81
N ASP A 20 -9.14 4.43 -9.07
CA ASP A 20 -10.03 3.86 -10.08
C ASP A 20 -10.31 2.41 -9.75
N ARG A 21 -11.59 2.10 -9.47
CA ARG A 21 -11.99 0.74 -9.09
C ARG A 21 -11.81 -0.29 -10.21
N ASN A 22 -11.59 0.16 -11.43
CA ASN A 22 -11.41 -0.76 -12.55
C ASN A 22 -9.98 -1.30 -12.65
N ILE A 23 -9.04 -0.73 -11.90
CA ILE A 23 -7.63 -1.09 -12.00
C ILE A 23 -7.01 -1.36 -10.63
N VAL A 24 -7.76 -2.04 -9.76
CA VAL A 24 -7.27 -2.36 -8.41
C VAL A 24 -6.06 -3.29 -8.51
N PRO A 25 -4.96 -2.97 -7.80
CA PRO A 25 -3.79 -3.83 -7.80
C PRO A 25 -4.11 -5.25 -7.32
N GLN A 26 -3.43 -6.21 -7.90
CA GLN A 26 -3.63 -7.62 -7.60
C GLN A 26 -2.38 -8.20 -6.95
N VAL A 27 -2.52 -9.38 -6.36
CA VAL A 27 -1.38 -10.11 -5.82
C VAL A 27 -0.33 -10.29 -6.90
N GLY A 28 0.90 -9.93 -6.59
CA GLY A 28 2.00 -10.00 -7.54
C GLY A 28 2.35 -8.67 -8.18
N ASP A 29 1.44 -7.70 -8.11
CA ASP A 29 1.74 -6.37 -8.65
C ASP A 29 2.73 -5.64 -7.75
N ILE A 30 3.50 -4.75 -8.36
CA ILE A 30 4.46 -3.93 -7.64
C ILE A 30 3.88 -2.53 -7.51
N LEU A 31 3.88 -2.02 -6.28
CA LEU A 31 3.42 -0.67 -5.98
C LEU A 31 4.62 0.24 -5.74
N LEU A 32 4.52 1.46 -6.21
CA LEU A 32 5.53 2.47 -5.94
C LEU A 32 4.97 3.45 -4.91
N PHE A 33 5.75 3.70 -3.88
CA PHE A 33 5.40 4.67 -2.85
C PHE A 33 6.34 5.86 -2.93
N HIS A 34 5.81 7.04 -2.75
CA HIS A 34 6.59 8.27 -2.75
C HIS A 34 6.44 8.91 -1.39
N PHE A 35 7.54 9.16 -0.74
CA PHE A 35 7.59 9.75 0.59
C PHE A 35 8.44 11.01 0.57
N GLY A 36 8.37 11.78 1.65
CA GLY A 36 9.11 13.01 1.77
C GLY A 36 8.31 14.20 1.24
N ASP A 37 8.78 15.39 1.53
CA ASP A 37 8.06 16.61 1.19
C ASP A 37 7.89 16.79 -0.31
N ASP A 38 8.89 16.38 -1.09
CA ASP A 38 8.86 16.51 -2.53
C ASP A 38 8.72 15.17 -3.23
N ASN A 39 8.28 14.15 -2.51
CA ASN A 39 8.19 12.80 -3.03
C ASN A 39 9.54 12.28 -3.55
N GLU A 40 10.61 12.69 -2.88
CA GLU A 40 11.97 12.36 -3.31
C GLU A 40 12.31 10.90 -3.07
N ILE A 41 11.74 10.32 -2.02
CA ILE A 41 12.05 8.94 -1.65
C ILE A 41 11.04 8.04 -2.31
N THR A 42 11.53 7.15 -3.17
CA THR A 42 10.67 6.19 -3.84
C THR A 42 11.00 4.80 -3.33
N GLN A 43 9.97 4.12 -2.86
CA GLN A 43 10.06 2.75 -2.38
C GLN A 43 9.11 1.90 -3.17
N GLN A 44 9.42 0.62 -3.31
CA GLN A 44 8.51 -0.29 -3.98
C GLN A 44 8.25 -1.49 -3.12
N ALA A 45 7.09 -2.09 -3.32
CA ALA A 45 6.70 -3.28 -2.59
C ALA A 45 5.79 -4.13 -3.46
N THR A 46 5.79 -5.43 -3.20
CA THR A 46 4.94 -6.36 -3.93
C THR A 46 3.68 -6.65 -3.13
N VAL A 47 2.53 -6.65 -3.79
CA VAL A 47 1.26 -7.00 -3.17
C VAL A 47 1.25 -8.50 -2.91
N ILE A 48 1.04 -8.90 -1.66
CA ILE A 48 1.00 -10.32 -1.29
C ILE A 48 -0.41 -10.79 -0.91
N ALA A 49 -1.32 -9.86 -0.60
CA ALA A 49 -2.71 -10.20 -0.33
C ALA A 49 -3.61 -9.02 -0.66
N ARG A 50 -4.82 -9.31 -1.11
CA ARG A 50 -5.84 -8.32 -1.42
C ARG A 50 -7.13 -8.72 -0.72
N VAL A 51 -7.64 -7.84 0.14
CA VAL A 51 -8.81 -8.13 0.95
C VAL A 51 -9.91 -7.12 0.66
N PHE A 52 -11.08 -7.64 0.33
CA PHE A 52 -12.28 -6.82 0.15
C PHE A 52 -13.14 -6.93 1.40
N ASP A 53 -13.59 -5.81 1.91
CA ASP A 53 -14.49 -5.78 3.06
C ASP A 53 -15.93 -5.82 2.54
N GLY A 54 -16.65 -6.89 2.86
CA GLY A 54 -18.03 -7.07 2.37
C GLY A 54 -18.99 -6.02 2.87
N THR A 55 -18.65 -5.31 3.95
CA THR A 55 -19.52 -4.26 4.49
C THR A 55 -19.12 -2.87 4.02
N ARG A 56 -17.96 -2.74 3.36
CA ARG A 56 -17.44 -1.46 2.86
C ARG A 56 -16.89 -1.64 1.45
N PRO A 57 -17.77 -1.71 0.46
CA PRO A 57 -17.34 -2.03 -0.91
C PRO A 57 -16.43 -0.98 -1.55
N ASP A 58 -16.34 0.22 -0.96
CA ASP A 58 -15.47 1.25 -1.47
C ASP A 58 -14.05 1.20 -0.92
N ILE A 59 -13.75 0.21 -0.08
CA ILE A 59 -12.43 0.09 0.54
C ILE A 59 -11.83 -1.26 0.19
N VAL A 60 -10.57 -1.25 -0.20
CA VAL A 60 -9.77 -2.45 -0.42
C VAL A 60 -8.52 -2.37 0.44
N TYR A 61 -8.17 -3.46 1.08
CA TYR A 61 -6.95 -3.55 1.88
C TYR A 61 -5.93 -4.35 1.10
N LEU A 62 -4.74 -3.78 0.93
CA LEU A 62 -3.62 -4.47 0.30
C LEU A 62 -2.55 -4.72 1.34
N THR A 63 -2.04 -5.93 1.37
CA THR A 63 -0.89 -6.27 2.19
C THR A 63 0.31 -6.40 1.28
N THR A 64 1.43 -5.81 1.67
CA THR A 64 2.64 -5.82 0.87
C THR A 64 3.82 -6.30 1.69
N ASP A 65 4.92 -6.55 1.00
CA ASP A 65 6.17 -6.92 1.65
C ASP A 65 7.05 -5.71 2.01
N TYR A 66 6.46 -4.53 2.05
CA TYR A 66 7.18 -3.30 2.37
C TYR A 66 7.83 -3.38 3.75
N LYS A 67 9.08 -2.92 3.85
CA LYS A 67 9.86 -2.98 5.09
C LYS A 67 10.23 -1.58 5.55
N LYS A 68 9.28 -0.94 6.21
CA LYS A 68 9.47 0.42 6.67
C LYS A 68 10.64 0.56 7.65
N GLY A 69 10.89 -0.47 8.44
CA GLY A 69 11.94 -0.40 9.46
C GLY A 69 13.32 -0.12 8.90
N GLU A 70 13.57 -0.47 7.65
CA GLU A 70 14.88 -0.23 7.05
C GLU A 70 15.15 1.27 6.87
N GLU A 71 14.10 2.03 6.62
CA GLU A 71 14.24 3.47 6.46
C GLU A 71 14.55 4.14 7.80
N ASP A 72 13.87 3.67 8.83
CA ASP A 72 14.01 4.28 10.16
C ASP A 72 15.39 4.04 10.73
N GLU A 73 16.01 2.96 10.37
CA GLU A 73 17.33 2.62 10.87
C GLU A 73 18.43 3.57 10.40
N ARG A 74 18.16 4.28 9.34
CA ARG A 74 19.13 5.22 8.80
C ARG A 74 19.15 6.55 9.54
N ASP A 75 18.15 6.77 10.31
CA ASP A 75 18.02 8.01 11.09
C ASP A 75 18.84 7.93 12.41
#